data_b90451c5b327d3fe787cbaa7f00c9461
#
_entry.id   b90451c5b327d3fe787cbaa7f00c9461
#
_cell.length_a   1.000
_cell.length_b   1.000
_cell.length_c   1.000
_cell.angle_alpha   90.00
_cell.angle_beta   90.00
_cell.angle_gamma   90.00
#
_symmetry.space_group_name_H-M   'P 1'
#
loop_
_entity.id
_entity.type
_entity.pdbx_description
1 polymer ?
#
loop_
_entity_poly.entity_id
_entity_poly.type
_entity_poly.pdbx_seq_one_letter_code
_entity_poly.pdbx_strand_id
1 'polypeptide(L)'
;MIEQYLKGLKVPKDELTAIERNKLLNEGKDVDRIMCCIDSGETLAPLIGCTLPEYYFSAEKMCELEEYIYNKFHSDGAGLSTTLRGMAEAMGSKIKYSDYNIAQLETPAISSLDEVDKLKLINVDEDGRLPIILKGLKMVKERLGDKVPVRDCHWTIYRCLNACWNRKSSERYGKATG
;
A
#
# COMPACT_ATOMS: atom_id res chain seq x y z
N MET A 1 27.94 -12.34 0.36
CA MET A 1 28.28 -10.90 0.08
C MET A 1 27.73 -9.97 1.19
N ILE A 2 26.47 -10.05 1.59
CA ILE A 2 25.88 -9.21 2.66
C ILE A 2 26.54 -9.42 4.01
N GLU A 3 26.83 -10.66 4.42
CA GLU A 3 27.48 -10.98 5.68
C GLU A 3 28.83 -10.28 5.92
N GLN A 4 29.56 -10.02 4.84
CA GLN A 4 30.84 -9.32 4.92
C GLN A 4 30.67 -7.85 5.36
N TYR A 5 29.58 -7.20 4.96
CA TYR A 5 29.27 -5.81 5.35
C TYR A 5 28.65 -5.72 6.73
N LEU A 6 28.03 -6.77 7.22
CA LEU A 6 27.44 -6.83 8.56
C LEU A 6 28.45 -7.20 9.65
N LYS A 7 29.64 -7.68 9.24
CA LYS A 7 30.69 -8.09 10.17
C LYS A 7 31.23 -6.86 10.93
N GLY A 8 30.88 -6.77 12.20
CA GLY A 8 31.31 -5.66 13.07
C GLY A 8 30.27 -4.57 13.31
N LEU A 9 29.11 -4.61 12.65
CA LEU A 9 27.99 -3.77 12.99
C LEU A 9 27.40 -4.20 14.33
N LYS A 10 27.48 -3.34 15.35
CA LYS A 10 26.71 -3.52 16.58
C LYS A 10 25.28 -3.07 16.29
N VAL A 11 24.38 -4.04 16.14
CA VAL A 11 22.94 -3.75 16.07
C VAL A 11 22.49 -3.42 17.50
N PRO A 12 22.03 -2.21 17.81
CA PRO A 12 21.47 -1.90 19.11
C PRO A 12 20.30 -2.84 19.42
N LYS A 13 20.18 -3.23 20.69
CA LYS A 13 19.02 -3.97 21.14
C LYS A 13 17.85 -3.01 21.26
N ASP A 14 16.69 -3.39 20.75
CA ASP A 14 15.46 -2.65 20.93
C ASP A 14 15.10 -2.56 22.43
N GLU A 15 14.86 -1.34 22.90
CA GLU A 15 14.42 -1.07 24.27
C GLU A 15 12.90 -0.86 24.35
N LEU A 16 12.30 -0.45 23.21
CA LEU A 16 10.86 -0.20 23.07
C LEU A 16 10.24 -1.21 22.10
N THR A 17 8.99 -1.55 22.34
CA THR A 17 8.16 -2.23 21.36
C THR A 17 7.79 -1.28 20.23
N ALA A 18 7.37 -1.82 19.06
CA ALA A 18 6.91 -0.99 17.95
C ALA A 18 5.71 -0.10 18.33
N ILE A 19 4.81 -0.61 19.18
CA ILE A 19 3.65 0.16 19.69
C ILE A 19 4.11 1.33 20.55
N GLU A 20 5.01 1.10 21.52
CA GLU A 20 5.54 2.15 22.42
C GLU A 20 6.31 3.18 21.61
N ARG A 21 7.18 2.75 20.69
CA ARG A 21 7.94 3.63 19.80
C ARG A 21 7.02 4.52 18.98
N ASN A 22 5.98 3.94 18.36
CA ASN A 22 4.99 4.70 17.60
C ASN A 22 4.24 5.72 18.46
N LYS A 23 3.87 5.36 19.70
CA LYS A 23 3.20 6.26 20.64
C LYS A 23 4.09 7.46 21.00
N LEU A 24 5.34 7.20 21.38
CA LEU A 24 6.30 8.25 21.73
C LEU A 24 6.58 9.19 20.56
N LEU A 25 6.76 8.66 19.34
CA LEU A 25 6.93 9.48 18.14
C LEU A 25 5.72 10.39 17.87
N ASN A 26 4.49 9.88 18.03
CA ASN A 26 3.29 10.69 17.87
C ASN A 26 3.15 11.79 18.95
N GLU A 27 3.77 11.59 20.12
CA GLU A 27 3.86 12.59 21.20
C GLU A 27 5.05 13.54 21.03
N GLY A 28 5.86 13.41 19.98
CA GLY A 28 7.07 14.20 19.74
C GLY A 28 8.19 13.93 20.74
N LYS A 29 8.22 12.74 21.34
CA LYS A 29 9.23 12.30 22.30
C LYS A 29 10.34 11.49 21.64
N ASP A 30 11.48 11.43 22.32
CA ASP A 30 12.62 10.62 21.90
C ASP A 30 12.28 9.11 21.95
N VAL A 31 12.89 8.37 21.03
CA VAL A 31 12.77 6.91 20.91
C VAL A 31 14.15 6.27 20.80
N ASP A 32 14.22 4.98 21.08
CA ASP A 32 15.45 4.19 21.04
C ASP A 32 16.07 4.10 19.62
N ARG A 33 15.25 4.09 18.57
CA ARG A 33 15.64 4.12 17.16
C ARG A 33 14.50 4.57 16.26
N ILE A 34 14.82 4.89 15.02
CA ILE A 34 13.82 5.17 13.96
C ILE A 34 13.00 3.90 13.69
N MET A 35 11.69 4.07 13.47
CA MET A 35 10.83 2.98 13.03
C MET A 35 11.22 2.50 11.63
N CYS A 36 11.32 1.19 11.48
CA CYS A 36 11.57 0.54 10.19
C CYS A 36 10.30 -0.20 9.76
N CYS A 37 9.53 0.40 8.86
CA CYS A 37 8.34 -0.23 8.30
C CYS A 37 8.63 -0.68 6.87
N ILE A 38 8.31 -1.92 6.57
CA ILE A 38 8.43 -2.46 5.21
C ILE A 38 7.08 -2.28 4.54
N ASP A 39 7.08 -1.54 3.44
CA ASP A 39 5.91 -1.47 2.56
C ASP A 39 5.87 -2.75 1.73
N SER A 40 4.96 -3.65 2.11
CA SER A 40 4.91 -4.98 1.52
C SER A 40 4.35 -5.00 0.11
N GLY A 41 3.39 -4.20 -0.20
CA GLY A 41 2.80 -4.10 -1.52
C GLY A 41 2.66 -5.42 -2.31
N GLU A 42 1.98 -5.36 -3.42
CA GLU A 42 1.73 -6.53 -4.29
C GLU A 42 3.00 -7.20 -4.82
N THR A 43 4.10 -6.47 -4.95
CA THR A 43 5.36 -6.99 -5.52
C THR A 43 6.03 -8.04 -4.64
N LEU A 44 5.67 -8.12 -3.37
CA LEU A 44 6.19 -9.10 -2.42
C LEU A 44 5.32 -10.37 -2.32
N ALA A 45 4.18 -10.44 -3.00
CA ALA A 45 3.30 -11.60 -3.01
C ALA A 45 4.01 -12.94 -3.33
N PRO A 46 5.02 -13.00 -4.23
CA PRO A 46 5.77 -14.23 -4.46
C PRO A 46 6.50 -14.79 -3.24
N LEU A 47 6.78 -13.97 -2.20
CA LEU A 47 7.43 -14.44 -0.97
C LEU A 47 6.56 -15.43 -0.18
N ILE A 48 5.25 -15.38 -0.35
CA ILE A 48 4.30 -16.34 0.23
C ILE A 48 3.78 -17.36 -0.79
N GLY A 49 4.41 -17.43 -1.97
CA GLY A 49 4.07 -18.39 -3.01
C GLY A 49 2.75 -18.13 -3.73
N CYS A 50 2.24 -16.89 -3.71
CA CYS A 50 1.04 -16.54 -4.45
C CYS A 50 1.32 -15.63 -5.65
N THR A 51 0.45 -15.69 -6.66
CA THR A 51 0.47 -14.80 -7.81
C THR A 51 -0.07 -13.40 -7.45
N LEU A 52 0.20 -12.41 -8.29
CA LEU A 52 -0.34 -11.07 -8.08
C LEU A 52 -1.88 -11.02 -8.10
N PRO A 53 -2.59 -11.69 -9.02
CA PRO A 53 -4.05 -11.75 -8.99
C PRO A 53 -4.58 -12.41 -7.71
N GLU A 54 -3.99 -13.52 -7.24
CA GLU A 54 -4.39 -14.14 -5.97
C GLU A 54 -4.24 -13.18 -4.80
N TYR A 55 -3.15 -12.42 -4.74
CA TYR A 55 -2.97 -11.38 -3.74
C TYR A 55 -4.03 -10.28 -3.85
N TYR A 56 -4.28 -9.75 -5.05
CA TYR A 56 -5.22 -8.65 -5.25
C TYR A 56 -6.67 -8.98 -4.86
N PHE A 57 -7.07 -10.23 -4.99
CA PHE A 57 -8.47 -10.65 -4.77
C PHE A 57 -8.69 -11.51 -3.53
N SER A 58 -7.69 -11.61 -2.65
CA SER A 58 -7.81 -12.35 -1.38
C SER A 58 -7.36 -11.54 -0.17
N ALA A 59 -8.30 -11.21 0.69
CA ALA A 59 -8.03 -10.59 1.99
C ALA A 59 -7.11 -11.47 2.85
N GLU A 60 -7.27 -12.80 2.75
CA GLU A 60 -6.47 -13.80 3.43
C GLU A 60 -5.00 -13.75 2.98
N LYS A 61 -4.75 -13.67 1.65
CA LYS A 61 -3.40 -13.56 1.10
C LYS A 61 -2.74 -12.24 1.43
N MET A 62 -3.48 -11.14 1.43
CA MET A 62 -2.98 -9.85 1.89
C MET A 62 -2.53 -9.92 3.35
N CYS A 63 -3.34 -10.52 4.22
CA CYS A 63 -3.01 -10.67 5.63
C CYS A 63 -1.83 -11.63 5.85
N GLU A 64 -1.77 -12.76 5.12
CA GLU A 64 -0.66 -13.72 5.17
C GLU A 64 0.67 -13.07 4.82
N LEU A 65 0.70 -12.18 3.83
CA LEU A 65 1.90 -11.44 3.45
C LEU A 65 2.36 -10.51 4.58
N GLU A 66 1.45 -9.77 5.21
CA GLU A 66 1.79 -8.90 6.34
C GLU A 66 2.34 -9.70 7.53
N GLU A 67 1.74 -10.86 7.83
CA GLU A 67 2.26 -11.77 8.86
C GLU A 67 3.67 -12.31 8.50
N TYR A 68 3.88 -12.67 7.23
CA TYR A 68 5.20 -13.09 6.75
C TYR A 68 6.24 -11.98 6.91
N ILE A 69 5.92 -10.75 6.51
CA ILE A 69 6.81 -9.58 6.63
C ILE A 69 7.15 -9.30 8.10
N TYR A 70 6.14 -9.31 8.97
CA TYR A 70 6.35 -9.13 10.41
C TYR A 70 7.29 -10.21 10.98
N ASN A 71 6.99 -11.48 10.72
CA ASN A 71 7.73 -12.62 11.28
C ASN A 71 9.16 -12.71 10.73
N LYS A 72 9.36 -12.36 9.45
CA LYS A 72 10.66 -12.51 8.77
C LYS A 72 11.58 -11.33 8.99
N PHE A 73 11.04 -10.12 9.00
CA PHE A 73 11.83 -8.89 8.96
C PHE A 73 11.65 -8.03 10.21
N HIS A 74 10.75 -8.40 11.13
CA HIS A 74 10.46 -7.64 12.35
C HIS A 74 10.08 -6.18 12.05
N SER A 75 9.23 -5.97 11.05
CA SER A 75 8.71 -4.66 10.67
C SER A 75 8.03 -3.98 11.85
N ASP A 76 8.29 -2.70 12.07
CA ASP A 76 7.67 -1.89 13.13
C ASP A 76 6.25 -1.42 12.78
N GLY A 77 5.71 -1.84 11.67
CA GLY A 77 4.34 -1.54 11.24
C GLY A 77 3.82 -2.59 10.28
N ALA A 78 2.51 -2.67 10.18
CA ALA A 78 1.79 -3.48 9.20
C ALA A 78 0.67 -2.65 8.58
N GLY A 79 0.23 -3.00 7.37
CA GLY A 79 -0.87 -2.31 6.74
C GLY A 79 -1.10 -2.73 5.30
N LEU A 80 -2.28 -2.43 4.82
CA LEU A 80 -2.64 -2.68 3.43
C LEU A 80 -2.89 -1.35 2.72
N SER A 81 -2.59 -1.31 1.44
CA SER A 81 -2.91 -0.17 0.59
C SER A 81 -3.87 -0.57 -0.53
N THR A 82 -4.48 0.43 -1.14
CA THR A 82 -5.28 0.24 -2.36
C THR A 82 -4.43 -0.11 -3.57
N THR A 83 -3.12 -0.25 -3.38
CA THR A 83 -2.13 -0.40 -4.45
C THR A 83 -2.10 0.81 -5.42
N LEU A 84 -1.32 0.75 -6.48
CA LEU A 84 -1.20 1.88 -7.43
C LEU A 84 -2.49 2.20 -8.19
N ARG A 85 -3.42 1.27 -8.30
CA ARG A 85 -4.59 1.37 -9.21
C ARG A 85 -5.93 1.17 -8.50
N GLY A 86 -5.96 0.73 -7.25
CA GLY A 86 -7.20 0.38 -6.57
C GLY A 86 -8.18 1.54 -6.42
N MET A 87 -7.70 2.77 -6.19
CA MET A 87 -8.58 3.93 -6.16
C MET A 87 -9.13 4.27 -7.54
N ALA A 88 -8.32 4.18 -8.60
CA ALA A 88 -8.79 4.39 -9.97
C ALA A 88 -9.83 3.34 -10.37
N GLU A 89 -9.64 2.09 -9.95
CA GLU A 89 -10.60 1.00 -10.14
C GLU A 89 -11.93 1.31 -9.44
N ALA A 90 -11.89 1.72 -8.17
CA ALA A 90 -13.08 2.12 -7.42
C ALA A 90 -13.81 3.32 -8.05
N MET A 91 -13.08 4.21 -8.73
CA MET A 91 -13.65 5.34 -9.48
C MET A 91 -14.17 4.94 -10.88
N GLY A 92 -14.11 3.66 -11.26
CA GLY A 92 -14.65 3.14 -12.51
C GLY A 92 -13.66 2.94 -13.64
N SER A 93 -12.35 3.09 -13.40
CA SER A 93 -11.33 2.72 -14.38
C SER A 93 -11.24 1.21 -14.55
N LYS A 94 -11.00 0.73 -15.79
CA LYS A 94 -10.73 -0.69 -16.03
C LYS A 94 -9.26 -0.99 -15.79
N ILE A 95 -9.02 -2.03 -15.02
CA ILE A 95 -7.68 -2.46 -14.64
C ILE A 95 -7.39 -3.83 -15.24
N LYS A 96 -6.24 -3.96 -15.87
CA LYS A 96 -5.71 -5.23 -16.38
C LYS A 96 -4.80 -5.86 -15.33
N TYR A 97 -5.13 -7.06 -14.91
CA TYR A 97 -4.35 -7.88 -13.99
C TYR A 97 -3.48 -8.89 -14.74
N SER A 98 -2.34 -9.25 -14.20
CA SER A 98 -1.37 -10.18 -14.78
C SER A 98 -0.60 -10.89 -13.68
N ASP A 99 -0.21 -12.14 -13.93
CA ASP A 99 0.59 -12.92 -12.98
C ASP A 99 2.02 -12.37 -12.82
N TYR A 100 2.53 -11.67 -13.83
CA TYR A 100 3.94 -11.27 -13.91
C TYR A 100 4.16 -9.76 -13.76
N ASN A 101 3.11 -8.95 -13.84
CA ASN A 101 3.23 -7.51 -13.78
C ASN A 101 2.21 -6.92 -12.81
N ILE A 102 2.59 -5.84 -12.14
CA ILE A 102 1.66 -5.06 -11.32
C ILE A 102 0.46 -4.63 -12.17
N ALA A 103 -0.69 -4.49 -11.53
CA ALA A 103 -1.93 -4.07 -12.15
C ALA A 103 -1.77 -2.81 -12.99
N GLN A 104 -2.24 -2.81 -14.22
CA GLN A 104 -2.10 -1.72 -15.19
C GLN A 104 -3.44 -1.11 -15.54
N LEU A 105 -3.45 0.19 -15.82
CA LEU A 105 -4.63 0.87 -16.33
C LEU A 105 -4.90 0.42 -17.78
N GLU A 106 -6.05 -0.19 -18.02
CA GLU A 106 -6.52 -0.56 -19.35
C GLU A 106 -7.34 0.56 -19.98
N THR A 107 -8.34 1.07 -19.26
CA THR A 107 -9.19 2.17 -19.71
C THR A 107 -9.43 3.12 -18.53
N PRO A 108 -9.12 4.41 -18.66
CA PRO A 108 -9.41 5.38 -17.62
C PRO A 108 -10.92 5.60 -17.47
N ALA A 109 -11.36 5.99 -16.26
CA ALA A 109 -12.75 6.32 -15.97
C ALA A 109 -13.23 7.56 -16.76
N ILE A 110 -12.33 8.50 -17.00
CA ILE A 110 -12.58 9.72 -17.79
C ILE A 110 -11.45 9.92 -18.79
N SER A 111 -11.77 10.52 -19.94
CA SER A 111 -10.82 10.80 -21.03
C SER A 111 -10.44 12.27 -21.12
N SER A 112 -11.22 13.16 -20.51
CA SER A 112 -10.97 14.61 -20.47
C SER A 112 -11.46 15.19 -19.14
N LEU A 113 -11.03 16.44 -18.85
CA LEU A 113 -11.49 17.18 -17.66
C LEU A 113 -12.99 17.50 -17.71
N ASP A 114 -13.56 17.65 -18.90
CA ASP A 114 -14.98 17.92 -19.08
C ASP A 114 -15.87 16.75 -18.62
N GLU A 115 -15.27 15.60 -18.36
CA GLU A 115 -15.96 14.40 -17.89
C GLU A 115 -15.87 14.21 -16.37
N VAL A 116 -15.25 15.15 -15.63
CA VAL A 116 -15.08 15.02 -14.16
C VAL A 116 -16.41 14.83 -13.44
N ASP A 117 -17.45 15.50 -13.89
CA ASP A 117 -18.80 15.39 -13.30
C ASP A 117 -19.45 14.00 -13.49
N LYS A 118 -18.89 13.16 -14.36
CA LYS A 118 -19.32 11.76 -14.53
C LYS A 118 -18.75 10.83 -13.45
N LEU A 119 -17.71 11.25 -12.73
CA LEU A 119 -17.15 10.45 -11.64
C LEU A 119 -18.14 10.39 -10.49
N LYS A 120 -18.42 9.17 -10.04
CA LYS A 120 -19.24 8.95 -8.85
C LYS A 120 -18.42 9.03 -7.57
N LEU A 121 -19.06 9.36 -6.46
CA LEU A 121 -18.48 9.18 -5.13
C LEU A 121 -18.25 7.69 -4.89
N ILE A 122 -17.10 7.38 -4.31
CA ILE A 122 -16.70 6.00 -4.01
C ILE A 122 -17.53 5.50 -2.82
N ASN A 123 -18.11 4.31 -2.97
CA ASN A 123 -18.66 3.53 -1.88
C ASN A 123 -17.61 2.46 -1.49
N VAL A 124 -17.03 2.59 -0.30
CA VAL A 124 -15.95 1.71 0.18
C VAL A 124 -16.41 0.27 0.41
N ASP A 125 -17.70 0.04 0.57
CA ASP A 125 -18.29 -1.27 0.80
C ASP A 125 -18.62 -2.03 -0.50
N GLU A 126 -18.55 -1.36 -1.67
CA GLU A 126 -19.01 -1.92 -2.94
C GLU A 126 -18.02 -1.73 -4.10
N ASP A 127 -17.27 -0.61 -4.11
CA ASP A 127 -16.54 -0.21 -5.31
C ASP A 127 -15.15 -0.87 -5.41
N GLY A 128 -14.89 -1.47 -6.56
CA GLY A 128 -13.62 -2.10 -6.89
C GLY A 128 -13.23 -3.18 -5.90
N ARG A 129 -11.97 -3.17 -5.46
CA ARG A 129 -11.43 -4.11 -4.46
C ARG A 129 -11.46 -3.56 -3.03
N LEU A 130 -12.05 -2.40 -2.80
CA LEU A 130 -12.09 -1.78 -1.47
C LEU A 130 -12.69 -2.68 -0.38
N PRO A 131 -13.80 -3.43 -0.63
CA PRO A 131 -14.34 -4.36 0.37
C PRO A 131 -13.35 -5.45 0.76
N ILE A 132 -12.56 -5.97 -0.19
CA ILE A 132 -11.55 -7.00 0.06
C ILE A 132 -10.42 -6.42 0.91
N ILE A 133 -9.97 -5.21 0.59
CA ILE A 133 -8.91 -4.51 1.32
C ILE A 133 -9.34 -4.21 2.75
N LEU A 134 -10.59 -3.72 2.94
CA LEU A 134 -11.15 -3.48 4.28
C LEU A 134 -11.22 -4.77 5.11
N LYS A 135 -11.66 -5.88 4.50
CA LYS A 135 -11.63 -7.19 5.16
C LYS A 135 -10.21 -7.58 5.56
N GLY A 136 -9.25 -7.43 4.65
CA GLY A 136 -7.83 -7.70 4.92
C GLY A 136 -7.28 -6.85 6.06
N LEU A 137 -7.56 -5.54 6.08
CA LEU A 137 -7.15 -4.63 7.17
C LEU A 137 -7.70 -5.06 8.53
N LYS A 138 -8.97 -5.49 8.59
CA LYS A 138 -9.55 -6.04 9.82
C LYS A 138 -8.77 -7.27 10.29
N MET A 139 -8.47 -8.21 9.38
CA MET A 139 -7.68 -9.40 9.69
C MET A 139 -6.27 -9.07 10.16
N VAL A 140 -5.57 -8.14 9.50
CA VAL A 140 -4.25 -7.66 9.92
C VAL A 140 -4.32 -7.05 11.32
N LYS A 141 -5.35 -6.22 11.58
CA LYS A 141 -5.56 -5.62 12.91
C LYS A 141 -5.80 -6.65 13.99
N GLU A 142 -6.55 -7.71 13.71
CA GLU A 142 -6.82 -8.81 14.64
C GLU A 142 -5.57 -9.63 14.96
N ARG A 143 -4.68 -9.85 13.98
CA ARG A 143 -3.52 -10.74 14.12
C ARG A 143 -2.24 -10.03 14.55
N LEU A 144 -2.05 -8.78 14.17
CA LEU A 144 -0.82 -8.03 14.39
C LEU A 144 -1.02 -6.73 15.19
N GLY A 145 -2.24 -6.30 15.43
CA GLY A 145 -2.51 -5.00 16.03
C GLY A 145 -2.13 -4.83 17.51
N ASP A 146 -1.83 -5.93 18.20
CA ASP A 146 -1.23 -5.96 19.54
C ASP A 146 0.31 -5.91 19.52
N LYS A 147 0.93 -6.15 18.36
CA LYS A 147 2.37 -6.24 18.17
C LYS A 147 2.94 -4.99 17.50
N VAL A 148 2.24 -4.50 16.47
CA VAL A 148 2.66 -3.33 15.68
C VAL A 148 1.49 -2.41 15.36
N PRO A 149 1.73 -1.11 15.15
CA PRO A 149 0.70 -0.21 14.64
C PRO A 149 0.26 -0.66 13.24
N VAL A 150 -1.06 -0.82 13.07
CA VAL A 150 -1.65 -1.14 11.77
C VAL A 150 -2.13 0.15 11.13
N ARG A 151 -1.71 0.39 9.90
CA ARG A 151 -1.99 1.61 9.14
C ARG A 151 -2.58 1.26 7.79
N ASP A 152 -3.41 2.16 7.29
CA ASP A 152 -3.79 2.23 5.89
C ASP A 152 -2.85 3.19 5.16
N CYS A 153 -2.35 2.79 3.99
CA CYS A 153 -1.52 3.66 3.17
C CYS A 153 -2.41 4.47 2.23
N HIS A 154 -2.66 5.72 2.58
CA HIS A 154 -3.39 6.67 1.75
C HIS A 154 -2.55 7.12 0.57
N TRP A 155 -3.05 6.89 -0.64
CA TRP A 155 -2.49 7.48 -1.85
C TRP A 155 -3.07 8.89 -2.06
N THR A 156 -2.19 9.84 -2.32
CA THR A 156 -2.61 11.23 -2.52
C THR A 156 -3.54 11.37 -3.74
N ILE A 157 -4.46 12.34 -3.69
CA ILE A 157 -5.39 12.74 -4.76
C ILE A 157 -4.68 12.84 -6.13
N TYR A 158 -3.43 13.33 -6.17
CA TYR A 158 -2.62 13.43 -7.38
C TYR A 158 -2.39 12.07 -8.08
N ARG A 159 -2.14 10.99 -7.35
CA ARG A 159 -1.99 9.65 -7.94
C ARG A 159 -3.31 9.08 -8.42
N CYS A 160 -4.40 9.36 -7.72
CA CYS A 160 -5.74 8.99 -8.17
C CYS A 160 -6.09 9.70 -9.48
N LEU A 161 -5.86 11.00 -9.58
CA LEU A 161 -6.10 11.78 -10.79
C LEU A 161 -5.25 11.28 -11.97
N ASN A 162 -3.97 11.01 -11.79
CA ASN A 162 -3.11 10.49 -12.85
C ASN A 162 -3.51 9.07 -13.31
N ALA A 163 -4.08 8.26 -12.42
CA ALA A 163 -4.58 6.93 -12.75
C ALA A 163 -5.96 6.96 -13.41
N CYS A 164 -6.77 7.99 -13.13
CA CYS A 164 -8.08 8.18 -13.75
C CYS A 164 -8.00 8.91 -15.10
N TRP A 165 -6.86 9.55 -15.39
CA TRP A 165 -6.68 10.40 -16.59
C TRP A 165 -5.59 9.86 -17.52
N ASN A 166 -5.84 9.93 -18.82
CA ASN A 166 -4.89 9.49 -19.84
C ASN A 166 -3.67 10.46 -19.89
N ARG A 167 -2.46 9.92 -19.77
CA ARG A 167 -1.18 10.62 -19.70
C ARG A 167 -0.91 11.65 -20.83
N LYS A 168 -1.59 11.52 -21.98
CA LYS A 168 -1.44 12.45 -23.13
C LYS A 168 -1.94 13.86 -22.82
N SER A 169 -2.77 14.05 -21.79
CA SER A 169 -3.25 15.37 -21.37
C SER A 169 -2.30 16.08 -20.40
N SER A 170 -1.42 15.36 -19.71
CA SER A 170 -0.44 15.95 -18.77
C SER A 170 0.67 16.75 -19.46
N GLU A 171 0.95 16.51 -20.74
CA GLU A 171 1.94 17.27 -21.51
C GLU A 171 1.50 18.73 -21.78
N ARG A 172 0.20 19.04 -21.66
CA ARG A 172 -0.31 20.41 -21.83
C ARG A 172 -0.11 21.30 -20.59
N TYR A 173 0.00 20.73 -19.40
CA TYR A 173 0.19 21.50 -18.17
C TYR A 173 1.65 21.86 -17.90
N GLY A 174 2.61 21.14 -18.44
CA GLY A 174 4.05 21.45 -18.33
C GLY A 174 4.48 22.69 -19.13
N LYS A 175 3.63 23.27 -19.99
CA LYS A 175 3.92 24.44 -20.79
C LYS A 175 3.31 25.76 -20.29
N ALA A 176 2.59 25.76 -19.18
CA ALA A 176 1.89 26.95 -18.67
C ALA A 176 2.65 27.68 -17.55
N THR A 177 3.86 27.26 -17.22
CA THR A 177 4.77 27.97 -16.29
C THR A 177 6.11 28.21 -16.97
N GLY A 178 6.11 29.10 -17.92
CA GLY A 178 7.28 29.74 -18.53
C GLY A 178 7.08 31.26 -18.49
#